data_e0f11bad29841d1f6bba5d2b26fe7e4e
#
_entry.id   e0f11bad29841d1f6bba5d2b26fe7e4e
#
_cell.length_a   1.000
_cell.length_b   1.000
_cell.length_c   1.000
_cell.angle_alpha   90.00
_cell.angle_beta   90.00
_cell.angle_gamma   90.00
#
_symmetry.space_group_name_H-M   'P 1'
#
loop_
_entity.id
_entity.type
_entity.pdbx_description
1 polymer ?
#
loop_
_entity_poly.entity_id
_entity_poly.type
_entity_poly.pdbx_seq_one_letter_code
_entity_poly.pdbx_strand_id
1 'polypeptide(L)'
;MNLTEWSWLFLALYIALMVGIGLYAQRKIKHADDFATARGAYGPFFLALAFAASTASGATFLGSPALSYEWGLAANWGNFLYPIGVYVGILISMRLIATSGNRFGNRSIPEYLGDRYQSEFMRLAVSLLSLVLFFYLAGQLVSGVVMFEIMLGLNAEWALGITTLVLLFYVVLGGAHADILTDGFQGGLMLVLAVLVIVLTLMGYGIDG
;
A
#
# COMPACT_ATOMS: atom_id res chain seq x y z
N MET A 1 -21.86 -22.22 5.79
CA MET A 1 -21.62 -20.81 5.38
C MET A 1 -21.33 -20.81 3.89
N ASN A 2 -21.98 -19.97 3.16
CA ASN A 2 -21.69 -19.77 1.74
C ASN A 2 -20.49 -18.80 1.56
N LEU A 3 -20.00 -18.62 0.34
CA LEU A 3 -18.83 -17.79 0.07
C LEU A 3 -19.00 -16.35 0.55
N THR A 4 -20.19 -15.78 0.38
CA THR A 4 -20.50 -14.41 0.80
C THR A 4 -20.45 -14.24 2.33
N GLU A 5 -20.97 -15.22 3.08
CA GLU A 5 -20.92 -15.20 4.56
C GLU A 5 -19.48 -15.25 5.07
N TRP A 6 -18.62 -16.08 4.45
CA TRP A 6 -17.19 -16.10 4.76
C TRP A 6 -16.52 -14.77 4.44
N SER A 7 -16.85 -14.16 3.29
CA SER A 7 -16.29 -12.86 2.89
C SER A 7 -16.66 -11.75 3.89
N TRP A 8 -17.90 -11.73 4.38
CA TRP A 8 -18.32 -10.78 5.42
C TRP A 8 -17.60 -11.00 6.75
N LEU A 9 -17.41 -12.26 7.16
CA LEU A 9 -16.67 -12.57 8.38
C LEU A 9 -15.21 -12.10 8.28
N PHE A 10 -14.53 -12.41 7.16
CA PHE A 10 -13.15 -11.97 6.95
C PHE A 10 -13.04 -10.45 6.88
N LEU A 11 -13.96 -9.77 6.22
CA LEU A 11 -14.01 -8.30 6.18
C LEU A 11 -14.15 -7.71 7.58
N ALA A 12 -15.08 -8.22 8.39
CA ALA A 12 -15.29 -7.74 9.74
C ALA A 12 -14.04 -7.94 10.62
N LEU A 13 -13.40 -9.10 10.54
CA LEU A 13 -12.14 -9.39 11.24
C LEU A 13 -11.00 -8.47 10.76
N TYR A 14 -10.91 -8.23 9.46
CA TYR A 14 -9.93 -7.34 8.88
C TYR A 14 -10.13 -5.89 9.35
N ILE A 15 -11.36 -5.38 9.32
CA ILE A 15 -11.68 -4.03 9.82
C ILE A 15 -11.33 -3.92 11.30
N ALA A 16 -11.72 -4.89 12.13
CA ALA A 16 -11.39 -4.90 13.56
C ALA A 16 -9.87 -4.86 13.79
N LEU A 17 -9.11 -5.60 12.99
CA LEU A 17 -7.66 -5.62 13.05
C LEU A 17 -7.07 -4.25 12.65
N MET A 18 -7.52 -3.65 11.55
CA MET A 18 -7.04 -2.33 11.09
C MET A 18 -7.32 -1.23 12.12
N VAL A 19 -8.52 -1.22 12.69
CA VAL A 19 -8.90 -0.31 13.78
C VAL A 19 -8.03 -0.55 15.01
N GLY A 20 -7.82 -1.81 15.39
CA GLY A 20 -6.95 -2.18 16.50
C GLY A 20 -5.50 -1.70 16.32
N ILE A 21 -4.95 -1.86 15.10
CA ILE A 21 -3.62 -1.36 14.74
C ILE A 21 -3.58 0.17 14.82
N GLY A 22 -4.59 0.87 14.30
CA GLY A 22 -4.68 2.33 14.38
C GLY A 22 -4.66 2.84 15.82
N LEU A 23 -5.47 2.23 16.70
CA LEU A 23 -5.50 2.56 18.13
C LEU A 23 -4.16 2.24 18.85
N TYR A 24 -3.51 1.15 18.47
CA TYR A 24 -2.18 0.82 19.00
C TYR A 24 -1.13 1.83 18.50
N ALA A 25 -1.15 2.18 17.23
CA ALA A 25 -0.23 3.14 16.61
C ALA A 25 -0.34 4.52 17.25
N GLN A 26 -1.55 4.98 17.58
CA GLN A 26 -1.80 6.25 18.25
C GLN A 26 -1.00 6.38 19.54
N ARG A 27 -0.79 5.29 20.28
CA ARG A 27 -0.02 5.28 21.55
C ARG A 27 1.47 5.51 21.33
N LYS A 28 1.98 5.34 20.10
CA LYS A 28 3.40 5.57 19.76
C LYS A 28 3.69 7.01 19.36
N ILE A 29 2.68 7.78 19.03
CA ILE A 29 2.81 9.17 18.58
C ILE A 29 3.04 10.06 19.81
N LYS A 30 4.20 10.69 19.88
CA LYS A 30 4.57 11.66 20.92
C LYS A 30 4.70 13.08 20.37
N HIS A 31 5.11 13.19 19.12
CA HIS A 31 5.38 14.46 18.45
C HIS A 31 4.84 14.45 17.01
N ALA A 32 4.70 15.63 16.41
CA ALA A 32 4.26 15.76 15.03
C ALA A 32 5.18 15.05 14.02
N ASP A 33 6.47 14.91 14.32
CA ASP A 33 7.41 14.16 13.47
C ASP A 33 7.13 12.66 13.50
N ASP A 34 6.79 12.10 14.65
CA ASP A 34 6.38 10.68 14.78
C ASP A 34 5.13 10.38 13.95
N PHE A 35 4.15 11.32 13.97
CA PHE A 35 2.95 11.20 13.16
C PHE A 35 3.27 11.19 11.65
N ALA A 36 4.20 12.03 11.23
CA ALA A 36 4.51 12.21 9.79
C ALA A 36 5.47 11.15 9.22
N THR A 37 6.42 10.63 10.01
CA THR A 37 7.54 9.87 9.46
C THR A 37 7.88 8.57 10.18
N ALA A 38 7.48 8.39 11.43
CA ALA A 38 7.80 7.22 12.27
C ALA A 38 9.29 6.78 12.22
N ARG A 39 10.23 7.77 12.22
CA ARG A 39 11.67 7.54 11.99
C ARG A 39 12.26 6.51 12.93
N GLY A 40 12.95 5.50 12.35
CA GLY A 40 13.71 4.50 13.09
C GLY A 40 12.88 3.60 14.02
N ALA A 41 11.54 3.62 13.91
CA ALA A 41 10.65 2.91 14.82
C ALA A 41 10.53 1.40 14.52
N TYR A 42 10.89 0.97 13.31
CA TYR A 42 10.66 -0.39 12.83
C TYR A 42 11.90 -1.03 12.25
N GLY A 43 12.02 -2.35 12.41
CA GLY A 43 13.15 -3.12 11.88
C GLY A 43 13.09 -3.30 10.35
N PRO A 44 14.23 -3.61 9.71
CA PRO A 44 14.32 -3.65 8.24
C PRO A 44 13.42 -4.70 7.59
N PHE A 45 13.24 -5.86 8.20
CA PHE A 45 12.37 -6.91 7.69
C PHE A 45 10.90 -6.46 7.66
N PHE A 46 10.44 -5.84 8.73
CA PHE A 46 9.07 -5.33 8.82
C PHE A 46 8.82 -4.18 7.83
N LEU A 47 9.81 -3.27 7.69
CA LEU A 47 9.75 -2.20 6.69
C LEU A 47 9.75 -2.75 5.25
N ALA A 48 10.47 -3.84 4.98
CA ALA A 48 10.43 -4.48 3.67
C ALA A 48 9.04 -5.06 3.35
N LEU A 49 8.37 -5.68 4.33
CA LEU A 49 6.98 -6.14 4.16
C LEU A 49 6.01 -4.98 3.94
N ALA A 50 6.13 -3.91 4.74
CA ALA A 50 5.31 -2.71 4.57
C ALA A 50 5.53 -2.08 3.18
N PHE A 51 6.78 -1.96 2.75
CA PHE A 51 7.11 -1.45 1.44
C PHE A 51 6.57 -2.33 0.30
N ALA A 52 6.64 -3.66 0.44
CA ALA A 52 6.06 -4.57 -0.54
C ALA A 52 4.54 -4.39 -0.66
N ALA A 53 3.83 -4.22 0.47
CA ALA A 53 2.39 -3.93 0.47
C ALA A 53 2.06 -2.59 -0.18
N SER A 54 2.81 -1.53 0.16
CA SER A 54 2.62 -0.19 -0.42
C SER A 54 2.83 -0.16 -1.94
N THR A 55 3.73 -0.99 -2.48
CA THR A 55 3.98 -1.09 -3.93
C THR A 55 2.98 -2.02 -4.64
N ALA A 56 2.42 -2.99 -3.92
CA ALA A 56 1.40 -3.90 -4.43
C ALA A 56 0.02 -3.21 -4.42
N SER A 57 -0.36 -2.67 -5.55
CA SER A 57 -1.59 -1.89 -5.73
C SER A 57 -2.76 -2.73 -6.25
N GLY A 58 -3.95 -2.14 -6.34
CA GLY A 58 -5.10 -2.72 -7.04
C GLY A 58 -4.76 -3.09 -8.49
N ALA A 59 -3.90 -2.32 -9.16
CA ALA A 59 -3.38 -2.66 -10.47
C ALA A 59 -2.56 -3.97 -10.45
N THR A 60 -1.83 -4.25 -9.38
CA THR A 60 -1.07 -5.50 -9.24
C THR A 60 -1.98 -6.70 -9.07
N PHE A 61 -3.03 -6.60 -8.24
CA PHE A 61 -3.89 -7.74 -7.91
C PHE A 61 -5.03 -7.96 -8.91
N LEU A 62 -5.53 -6.90 -9.54
CA LEU A 62 -6.64 -6.97 -10.48
C LEU A 62 -6.20 -6.70 -11.92
N GLY A 63 -5.41 -5.65 -12.15
CA GLY A 63 -5.01 -5.22 -13.48
C GLY A 63 -3.99 -6.16 -14.13
N SER A 64 -2.94 -6.56 -13.42
CA SER A 64 -1.91 -7.43 -13.98
C SER A 64 -2.42 -8.83 -14.38
N PRO A 65 -3.25 -9.51 -13.57
CA PRO A 65 -3.89 -10.76 -14.01
C PRO A 65 -4.80 -10.57 -15.22
N ALA A 66 -5.61 -9.50 -15.26
CA ALA A 66 -6.48 -9.21 -16.39
C ALA A 66 -5.68 -8.98 -17.68
N LEU A 67 -4.63 -8.17 -17.63
CA LEU A 67 -3.74 -7.95 -18.78
C LEU A 67 -3.02 -9.22 -19.21
N SER A 68 -2.62 -10.06 -18.25
CA SER A 68 -1.98 -11.35 -18.57
C SER A 68 -2.96 -12.31 -19.25
N TYR A 69 -4.23 -12.25 -18.89
CA TYR A 69 -5.28 -13.03 -19.56
C TYR A 69 -5.52 -12.55 -21.00
N GLU A 70 -5.56 -11.22 -21.22
CA GLU A 70 -5.81 -10.65 -22.54
C GLU A 70 -4.59 -10.75 -23.48
N TRP A 71 -3.38 -10.45 -22.99
CA TRP A 71 -2.18 -10.30 -23.80
C TRP A 71 -1.19 -11.46 -23.65
N GLY A 72 -1.50 -12.44 -22.80
CA GLY A 72 -0.65 -13.59 -22.56
C GLY A 72 0.72 -13.22 -21.99
N LEU A 73 1.75 -13.94 -22.44
CA LEU A 73 3.13 -13.74 -21.94
C LEU A 73 3.70 -12.35 -22.21
N ALA A 74 3.17 -11.58 -23.16
CA ALA A 74 3.63 -10.22 -23.43
C ALA A 74 3.41 -9.29 -22.22
N ALA A 75 2.30 -9.44 -21.49
CA ALA A 75 2.03 -8.66 -20.28
C ALA A 75 3.02 -8.94 -19.16
N ASN A 76 3.61 -10.14 -19.10
CA ASN A 76 4.53 -10.53 -18.04
C ASN A 76 5.84 -9.73 -18.05
N TRP A 77 6.26 -9.18 -19.19
CA TRP A 77 7.41 -8.29 -19.23
C TRP A 77 7.22 -7.06 -18.32
N GLY A 78 6.02 -6.45 -18.34
CA GLY A 78 5.69 -5.35 -17.42
C GLY A 78 5.71 -5.79 -15.97
N ASN A 79 5.17 -6.97 -15.66
CA ASN A 79 5.10 -7.52 -14.31
C ASN A 79 6.50 -7.84 -13.73
N PHE A 80 7.49 -8.20 -14.56
CA PHE A 80 8.87 -8.43 -14.13
C PHE A 80 9.68 -7.14 -14.08
N LEU A 81 9.58 -6.28 -15.09
CA LEU A 81 10.43 -5.09 -15.19
C LEU A 81 10.05 -4.01 -14.18
N TYR A 82 8.76 -3.85 -13.87
CA TYR A 82 8.30 -2.85 -12.93
C TYR A 82 8.90 -3.01 -11.52
N PRO A 83 8.81 -4.18 -10.85
CA PRO A 83 9.45 -4.36 -9.54
C PRO A 83 10.97 -4.18 -9.59
N ILE A 84 11.63 -4.71 -10.62
CA ILE A 84 13.07 -4.56 -10.78
C ILE A 84 13.46 -3.07 -10.84
N GLY A 85 12.74 -2.28 -11.66
CA GLY A 85 12.97 -0.84 -11.77
C GLY A 85 12.77 -0.10 -10.44
N VAL A 86 11.72 -0.44 -9.70
CA VAL A 86 11.44 0.13 -8.37
C VAL A 86 12.57 -0.18 -7.40
N TYR A 87 12.98 -1.45 -7.28
CA TYR A 87 14.04 -1.84 -6.36
C TYR A 87 15.40 -1.23 -6.73
N VAL A 88 15.76 -1.21 -8.00
CA VAL A 88 17.00 -0.56 -8.46
C VAL A 88 16.99 0.93 -8.15
N GLY A 89 15.87 1.62 -8.42
CA GLY A 89 15.70 3.03 -8.10
C GLY A 89 15.86 3.32 -6.60
N ILE A 90 15.27 2.49 -5.75
CA ILE A 90 15.41 2.62 -4.29
C ILE A 90 16.85 2.38 -3.85
N LEU A 91 17.50 1.30 -4.30
CA LEU A 91 18.89 0.99 -3.93
C LEU A 91 19.84 2.14 -4.27
N ILE A 92 19.63 2.82 -5.40
CA ILE A 92 20.44 3.98 -5.81
C ILE A 92 20.13 5.21 -4.93
N SER A 93 18.87 5.49 -4.65
CA SER A 93 18.43 6.75 -4.03
C SER A 93 18.35 6.70 -2.51
N MET A 94 18.07 5.53 -1.90
CA MET A 94 17.72 5.43 -0.48
C MET A 94 18.81 5.98 0.45
N ARG A 95 20.09 5.70 0.16
CA ARG A 95 21.20 6.16 1.02
C ARG A 95 21.30 7.69 1.02
N LEU A 96 21.10 8.30 -0.14
CA LEU A 96 21.14 9.75 -0.30
C LEU A 96 19.97 10.41 0.40
N ILE A 97 18.76 9.90 0.17
CA ILE A 97 17.52 10.43 0.74
C ILE A 97 17.50 10.25 2.25
N ALA A 98 17.85 9.07 2.77
CA ALA A 98 17.87 8.81 4.20
C ALA A 98 18.91 9.68 4.93
N THR A 99 20.12 9.81 4.38
CA THR A 99 21.18 10.63 4.98
C THR A 99 20.77 12.10 5.03
N SER A 100 20.27 12.64 3.92
CA SER A 100 19.82 14.04 3.84
C SER A 100 18.55 14.28 4.66
N GLY A 101 17.57 13.39 4.58
CA GLY A 101 16.33 13.50 5.34
C GLY A 101 16.57 13.50 6.86
N ASN A 102 17.48 12.66 7.35
CA ASN A 102 17.87 12.65 8.77
C ASN A 102 18.66 13.89 9.17
N ARG A 103 19.53 14.41 8.28
CA ARG A 103 20.34 15.59 8.55
C ARG A 103 19.52 16.88 8.58
N PHE A 104 18.58 17.04 7.65
CA PHE A 104 17.77 18.25 7.50
C PHE A 104 16.40 18.15 8.18
N GLY A 105 16.02 16.98 8.68
CA GLY A 105 14.70 16.76 9.29
C GLY A 105 13.54 16.79 8.31
N ASN A 106 13.81 16.59 7.01
CA ASN A 106 12.76 16.61 5.97
C ASN A 106 11.71 15.52 6.22
N ARG A 107 10.45 15.85 6.00
CA ARG A 107 9.28 14.97 6.20
C ARG A 107 8.64 14.54 4.89
N SER A 108 9.05 15.16 3.78
CA SER A 108 8.48 14.90 2.46
C SER A 108 9.52 15.07 1.36
N ILE A 109 9.24 14.51 0.19
CA ILE A 109 10.09 14.68 -1.01
C ILE A 109 10.15 16.14 -1.49
N PRO A 110 9.05 16.93 -1.49
CA PRO A 110 9.14 18.36 -1.79
C PRO A 110 10.10 19.13 -0.87
N GLU A 111 10.04 18.87 0.44
CA GLU A 111 11.00 19.49 1.40
C GLU A 111 12.43 19.08 1.08
N TYR A 112 12.69 17.78 0.88
CA TYR A 112 14.00 17.27 0.53
C TYR A 112 14.56 17.94 -0.73
N LEU A 113 13.76 18.05 -1.80
CA LEU A 113 14.20 18.67 -3.05
C LEU A 113 14.41 20.19 -2.90
N GLY A 114 13.50 20.87 -2.17
CA GLY A 114 13.66 22.28 -1.84
C GLY A 114 14.97 22.57 -1.12
N ASP A 115 15.30 21.81 -0.08
CA ASP A 115 16.53 21.96 0.68
C ASP A 115 17.76 21.53 -0.11
N ARG A 116 17.66 20.47 -0.90
CA ARG A 116 18.76 19.96 -1.75
C ARG A 116 19.20 20.99 -2.79
N TYR A 117 18.24 21.65 -3.44
CA TYR A 117 18.47 22.61 -4.51
C TYR A 117 18.43 24.06 -4.04
N GLN A 118 18.20 24.31 -2.75
CA GLN A 118 18.06 25.65 -2.17
C GLN A 118 17.03 26.51 -2.93
N SER A 119 15.88 25.91 -3.29
CA SER A 119 14.88 26.52 -4.16
C SER A 119 13.47 26.31 -3.63
N GLU A 120 12.84 27.42 -3.21
CA GLU A 120 11.42 27.43 -2.82
C GLU A 120 10.51 27.14 -4.02
N PHE A 121 10.92 27.55 -5.23
CA PHE A 121 10.19 27.22 -6.44
C PHE A 121 10.14 25.69 -6.66
N MET A 122 11.26 25.00 -6.45
CA MET A 122 11.32 23.54 -6.57
C MET A 122 10.39 22.87 -5.53
N ARG A 123 10.41 23.34 -4.30
CA ARG A 123 9.53 22.84 -3.23
C ARG A 123 8.06 22.99 -3.62
N LEU A 124 7.66 24.19 -4.04
CA LEU A 124 6.29 24.48 -4.45
C LEU A 124 5.86 23.66 -5.67
N ALA A 125 6.69 23.64 -6.73
CA ALA A 125 6.39 22.91 -7.96
C ALA A 125 6.18 21.42 -7.71
N VAL A 126 7.07 20.79 -6.93
CA VAL A 126 6.95 19.35 -6.61
C VAL A 126 5.75 19.09 -5.70
N SER A 127 5.43 20.00 -4.76
CA SER A 127 4.22 19.89 -3.94
C SER A 127 2.95 19.91 -4.80
N LEU A 128 2.86 20.82 -5.75
CA LEU A 128 1.72 20.91 -6.67
C LEU A 128 1.62 19.67 -7.57
N LEU A 129 2.75 19.21 -8.12
CA LEU A 129 2.79 17.98 -8.92
C LEU A 129 2.38 16.74 -8.12
N SER A 130 2.65 16.72 -6.82
CA SER A 130 2.23 15.62 -5.93
C SER A 130 0.71 15.46 -5.83
N LEU A 131 -0.07 16.52 -6.14
CA LEU A 131 -1.54 16.43 -6.18
C LEU A 131 -2.03 15.43 -7.26
N VAL A 132 -1.24 15.16 -8.28
CA VAL A 132 -1.55 14.14 -9.30
C VAL A 132 -1.72 12.76 -8.68
N LEU A 133 -1.08 12.48 -7.52
CA LEU A 133 -1.23 11.22 -6.79
C LEU A 133 -2.67 10.97 -6.29
N PHE A 134 -3.51 12.00 -6.17
CA PHE A 134 -4.92 11.82 -5.86
C PHE A 134 -5.67 11.03 -6.93
N PHE A 135 -5.31 11.16 -8.21
CA PHE A 135 -5.89 10.32 -9.27
C PHE A 135 -5.50 8.85 -9.11
N TYR A 136 -4.25 8.60 -8.69
CA TYR A 136 -3.82 7.25 -8.36
C TYR A 136 -4.60 6.67 -7.17
N LEU A 137 -4.79 7.47 -6.11
CA LEU A 137 -5.60 7.07 -4.95
C LEU A 137 -7.05 6.76 -5.37
N ALA A 138 -7.66 7.59 -6.21
CA ALA A 138 -9.00 7.34 -6.73
C ALA A 138 -9.08 5.98 -7.46
N GLY A 139 -8.09 5.64 -8.28
CA GLY A 139 -7.99 4.33 -8.93
C GLY A 139 -7.93 3.16 -7.93
N GLN A 140 -7.24 3.32 -6.80
CA GLN A 140 -7.21 2.30 -5.74
C GLN A 140 -8.59 2.13 -5.07
N LEU A 141 -9.30 3.22 -4.80
CA LEU A 141 -10.66 3.17 -4.25
C LEU A 141 -11.62 2.45 -5.21
N VAL A 142 -11.55 2.74 -6.51
CA VAL A 142 -12.37 2.06 -7.53
C VAL A 142 -12.06 0.55 -7.54
N SER A 143 -10.80 0.16 -7.46
CA SER A 143 -10.43 -1.26 -7.37
C SER A 143 -11.03 -1.95 -6.14
N GLY A 144 -11.04 -1.28 -4.98
CA GLY A 144 -11.69 -1.77 -3.76
C GLY A 144 -13.21 -1.91 -3.92
N VAL A 145 -13.85 -0.92 -4.55
CA VAL A 145 -15.30 -0.95 -4.84
C VAL A 145 -15.65 -2.17 -5.68
N VAL A 146 -14.96 -2.39 -6.81
CA VAL A 146 -15.20 -3.54 -7.71
C VAL A 146 -15.06 -4.86 -6.96
N MET A 147 -14.05 -4.99 -6.10
CA MET A 147 -13.88 -6.21 -5.29
C MET A 147 -15.03 -6.44 -4.32
N PHE A 148 -15.50 -5.40 -3.65
CA PHE A 148 -16.62 -5.52 -2.70
C PHE A 148 -17.95 -5.78 -3.39
N GLU A 149 -18.18 -5.21 -4.57
CA GLU A 149 -19.35 -5.53 -5.40
C GLU A 149 -19.39 -7.02 -5.77
N ILE A 150 -18.26 -7.56 -6.23
CA ILE A 150 -18.17 -8.96 -6.67
C ILE A 150 -18.26 -9.94 -5.48
N MET A 151 -17.53 -9.67 -4.40
CA MET A 151 -17.38 -10.64 -3.31
C MET A 151 -18.50 -10.55 -2.27
N LEU A 152 -19.02 -9.36 -2.02
CA LEU A 152 -20.00 -9.10 -0.95
C LEU A 152 -21.38 -8.78 -1.46
N GLY A 153 -21.54 -8.54 -2.77
CA GLY A 153 -22.80 -8.09 -3.37
C GLY A 153 -23.21 -6.68 -2.92
N LEU A 154 -22.24 -5.86 -2.48
CA LEU A 154 -22.50 -4.47 -2.11
C LEU A 154 -22.66 -3.61 -3.35
N ASN A 155 -23.48 -2.55 -3.24
CA ASN A 155 -23.47 -1.50 -4.26
C ASN A 155 -22.23 -0.60 -4.08
N ALA A 156 -21.86 0.11 -5.15
CA ALA A 156 -20.67 0.95 -5.21
C ALA A 156 -20.61 2.00 -4.09
N GLU A 157 -21.74 2.59 -3.72
CA GLU A 157 -21.81 3.64 -2.70
C GLU A 157 -21.42 3.12 -1.31
N TRP A 158 -21.99 1.97 -0.91
CA TRP A 158 -21.63 1.33 0.36
C TRP A 158 -20.20 0.82 0.37
N ALA A 159 -19.74 0.21 -0.72
CA ALA A 159 -18.37 -0.26 -0.86
C ALA A 159 -17.37 0.90 -0.71
N LEU A 160 -17.60 2.01 -1.41
CA LEU A 160 -16.79 3.22 -1.31
C LEU A 160 -16.84 3.83 0.10
N GLY A 161 -18.02 3.91 0.69
CA GLY A 161 -18.21 4.43 2.05
C GLY A 161 -17.42 3.65 3.09
N ILE A 162 -17.54 2.33 3.10
CA ILE A 162 -16.82 1.45 4.03
C ILE A 162 -15.30 1.59 3.85
N THR A 163 -14.82 1.48 2.61
CA THR A 163 -13.37 1.59 2.31
C THR A 163 -12.81 2.93 2.77
N THR A 164 -13.49 4.03 2.43
CA THR A 164 -13.05 5.38 2.78
C THR A 164 -13.07 5.61 4.29
N LEU A 165 -14.12 5.19 4.99
CA LEU A 165 -14.24 5.36 6.43
C LEU A 165 -13.16 4.58 7.18
N VAL A 166 -12.90 3.32 6.82
CA VAL A 166 -11.85 2.51 7.44
C VAL A 166 -10.48 3.13 7.22
N LEU A 167 -10.18 3.54 5.98
CA LEU A 167 -8.92 4.20 5.64
C LEU A 167 -8.73 5.49 6.47
N LEU A 168 -9.71 6.38 6.46
CA LEU A 168 -9.64 7.64 7.20
C LEU A 168 -9.45 7.40 8.69
N PHE A 169 -10.17 6.43 9.25
CA PHE A 169 -10.13 6.15 10.66
C PHE A 169 -8.72 5.78 11.13
N TYR A 170 -8.07 4.79 10.50
CA TYR A 170 -6.77 4.36 10.98
C TYR A 170 -5.65 5.36 10.64
N VAL A 171 -5.72 6.06 9.49
CA VAL A 171 -4.72 7.06 9.11
C VAL A 171 -4.79 8.29 10.02
N VAL A 172 -6.00 8.79 10.32
CA VAL A 172 -6.17 9.95 11.21
C VAL A 172 -5.72 9.63 12.64
N LEU A 173 -5.96 8.40 13.12
CA LEU A 173 -5.56 8.00 14.46
C LEU A 173 -4.05 7.78 14.60
N GLY A 174 -3.42 7.14 13.64
CA GLY A 174 -2.07 6.62 13.82
C GLY A 174 -1.00 7.15 12.87
N GLY A 175 -1.36 7.99 11.88
CA GLY A 175 -0.41 8.56 10.92
C GLY A 175 0.54 7.53 10.30
N ALA A 176 1.82 7.89 10.13
CA ALA A 176 2.83 7.00 9.55
C ALA A 176 3.05 5.71 10.35
N HIS A 177 2.83 5.72 11.67
CA HIS A 177 2.90 4.50 12.47
C HIS A 177 1.79 3.51 12.12
N ALA A 178 0.55 3.99 11.94
CA ALA A 178 -0.56 3.12 11.52
C ALA A 178 -0.32 2.58 10.12
N ASP A 179 0.08 3.43 9.20
CA ASP A 179 0.38 3.09 7.82
C ASP A 179 1.42 1.96 7.73
N ILE A 180 2.59 2.14 8.34
CA ILE A 180 3.64 1.12 8.36
C ILE A 180 3.18 -0.19 9.02
N LEU A 181 2.41 -0.11 10.11
CA LEU A 181 1.94 -1.31 10.82
C LEU A 181 0.88 -2.08 10.01
N THR A 182 -0.06 -1.38 9.39
CA THR A 182 -1.08 -1.99 8.54
C THR A 182 -0.45 -2.60 7.29
N ASP A 183 0.43 -1.85 6.63
CA ASP A 183 1.15 -2.32 5.44
C ASP A 183 2.07 -3.50 5.75
N GLY A 184 2.79 -3.46 6.86
CA GLY A 184 3.64 -4.57 7.29
C GLY A 184 2.86 -5.86 7.53
N PHE A 185 1.69 -5.76 8.17
CA PHE A 185 0.79 -6.89 8.35
C PHE A 185 0.23 -7.39 7.01
N GLN A 186 -0.25 -6.48 6.16
CA GLN A 186 -0.77 -6.79 4.83
C GLN A 186 0.32 -7.44 3.95
N GLY A 187 1.54 -6.91 3.96
CA GLY A 187 2.68 -7.49 3.24
C GLY A 187 3.00 -8.91 3.68
N GLY A 188 2.93 -9.19 4.98
CA GLY A 188 3.06 -10.55 5.51
C GLY A 188 1.93 -11.47 5.02
N LEU A 189 0.69 -11.00 5.05
CA LEU A 189 -0.47 -11.75 4.54
C LEU A 189 -0.35 -12.00 3.03
N MET A 190 0.03 -10.99 2.25
CA MET A 190 0.25 -11.11 0.81
C MET A 190 1.32 -12.16 0.48
N LEU A 191 2.42 -12.19 1.23
CA LEU A 191 3.48 -13.19 1.07
C LEU A 191 2.94 -14.61 1.32
N VAL A 192 2.19 -14.81 2.39
CA VAL A 192 1.58 -16.11 2.71
C VAL A 192 0.62 -16.55 1.62
N LEU A 193 -0.25 -15.64 1.16
CA LEU A 193 -1.21 -15.92 0.09
C LEU A 193 -0.51 -16.22 -1.23
N ALA A 194 0.55 -15.51 -1.58
CA ALA A 194 1.32 -15.77 -2.80
C ALA A 194 1.95 -17.17 -2.78
N VAL A 195 2.55 -17.56 -1.66
CA VAL A 195 3.10 -18.92 -1.48
C VAL A 195 1.99 -19.96 -1.57
N LEU A 196 0.85 -19.73 -0.92
CA LEU A 196 -0.30 -20.63 -0.96
C LEU A 196 -0.81 -20.84 -2.39
N VAL A 197 -0.99 -19.76 -3.15
CA VAL A 197 -1.43 -19.83 -4.55
C VAL A 197 -0.45 -20.63 -5.40
N ILE A 198 0.86 -20.38 -5.26
CA ILE A 198 1.89 -21.15 -5.98
C ILE A 198 1.81 -22.64 -5.64
N VAL A 199 1.72 -22.97 -4.36
CA VAL A 199 1.64 -24.38 -3.91
C VAL A 199 0.39 -25.06 -4.46
N LEU A 200 -0.78 -24.41 -4.36
CA LEU A 200 -2.03 -24.96 -4.86
C LEU A 200 -1.99 -25.16 -6.37
N THR A 201 -1.44 -24.21 -7.11
CA THR A 201 -1.28 -24.32 -8.57
C THR A 201 -0.37 -25.50 -8.94
N LEU A 202 0.77 -25.66 -8.25
CA LEU A 202 1.69 -26.78 -8.46
C LEU A 202 1.09 -28.13 -8.07
N MET A 203 0.13 -28.16 -7.16
CA MET A 203 -0.61 -29.37 -6.78
C MET A 203 -1.77 -29.69 -7.74
N GLY A 204 -1.98 -28.92 -8.79
CA GLY A 204 -3.03 -29.12 -9.79
C GLY A 204 -4.39 -28.52 -9.42
N TYR A 205 -4.52 -27.90 -8.25
CA TYR A 205 -5.76 -27.19 -7.90
C TYR A 205 -5.89 -25.93 -8.75
N GLY A 206 -6.81 -25.93 -9.71
CA GLY A 206 -7.07 -24.80 -10.61
C GLY A 206 -6.65 -25.04 -12.08
N ILE A 207 -6.12 -26.22 -12.41
CA ILE A 207 -5.79 -26.58 -13.81
C ILE A 207 -6.97 -27.32 -14.46
N ASP A 208 -7.87 -27.91 -13.68
CA ASP A 208 -9.01 -28.70 -14.14
C ASP A 208 -10.34 -27.91 -14.13
N GLY A 209 -10.27 -26.58 -14.16
CA GLY A 209 -11.44 -25.68 -14.17
C GLY A 209 -11.80 -25.13 -15.53
#